data_9bff63c6ca987234003f822568659e0f
#
_entry.id   9bff63c6ca987234003f822568659e0f
#
_cell.length_a   1.000
_cell.length_b   1.000
_cell.length_c   1.000
_cell.angle_alpha   90.00
_cell.angle_beta   90.00
_cell.angle_gamma   90.00
#
_symmetry.space_group_name_H-M   'P 1'
#
loop_
_entity.id
_entity.type
_entity.pdbx_description
1 polymer ?
#
loop_
_entity_poly.entity_id
_entity_poly.type
_entity_poly.pdbx_seq_one_letter_code
_entity_poly.pdbx_strand_id
1 'polypeptide(L)'
;MTKEKKLDQLKKLILQLNNHFPGKKLVFSDGNKNAKVMIIGEAPGRTEDKLQKPFVGRAGKLLDSLLVSIKLNRSKVYITNVINYRPDKNRKPTTEEINEFKKILFKHIEIIRPKCILLLGSTAATAVLNNIGPLSDVRGKWKNIKIVNSYYNILTTFHPAFLLRQPAQKKSTLKDFLELKKKINN
;
A
#
# COMPACT_ATOMS: atom_id res chain seq x y z
N MET A 1 -8.63 22.55 8.04
CA MET A 1 -7.20 22.20 7.83
C MET A 1 -7.08 21.50 6.50
N THR A 2 -6.15 21.92 5.63
CA THR A 2 -5.93 21.33 4.30
C THR A 2 -5.39 19.89 4.40
N LYS A 3 -5.59 19.11 3.34
CA LYS A 3 -5.07 17.75 3.24
C LYS A 3 -3.54 17.69 3.40
N GLU A 4 -2.82 18.66 2.89
CA GLU A 4 -1.37 18.82 3.06
C GLU A 4 -0.97 18.94 4.53
N LYS A 5 -1.54 19.90 5.25
CA LYS A 5 -1.26 20.09 6.68
C LYS A 5 -1.54 18.81 7.50
N LYS A 6 -2.61 18.07 7.14
CA LYS A 6 -2.92 16.78 7.78
C LYS A 6 -1.85 15.72 7.49
N LEU A 7 -1.36 15.64 6.25
CA LEU A 7 -0.29 14.72 5.87
C LEU A 7 1.04 15.07 6.54
N ASP A 8 1.36 16.36 6.69
CA ASP A 8 2.56 16.80 7.41
C ASP A 8 2.50 16.45 8.90
N GLN A 9 1.34 16.61 9.53
CA GLN A 9 1.14 16.15 10.92
C GLN A 9 1.29 14.63 11.03
N LEU A 10 0.75 13.87 10.07
CA LEU A 10 0.91 12.42 10.05
C LEU A 10 2.37 12.01 9.91
N LYS A 11 3.14 12.69 9.06
CA LYS A 11 4.60 12.48 8.95
C LYS A 11 5.30 12.68 10.29
N LYS A 12 4.97 13.74 11.01
CA LYS A 12 5.56 14.01 12.35
C LYS A 12 5.25 12.89 13.33
N LEU A 13 4.03 12.35 13.31
CA LEU A 13 3.67 11.19 14.15
C LEU A 13 4.49 9.95 13.80
N ILE A 14 4.69 9.67 12.50
CA ILE A 14 5.49 8.52 12.08
C ILE A 14 6.96 8.68 12.47
N LEU A 15 7.50 9.89 12.40
CA LEU A 15 8.87 10.17 12.83
C LEU A 15 9.10 9.85 14.33
N GLN A 16 8.08 9.95 15.17
CA GLN A 16 8.17 9.56 16.59
C GLN A 16 8.33 8.04 16.79
N LEU A 17 7.96 7.23 15.78
CA LEU A 17 8.11 5.78 15.78
C LEU A 17 9.49 5.31 15.27
N ASN A 18 10.38 6.23 14.91
CA ASN A 18 11.70 5.89 14.36
C ASN A 18 12.59 5.09 15.32
N ASN A 19 12.32 5.15 16.61
CA ASN A 19 13.06 4.38 17.61
C ASN A 19 13.01 2.86 17.40
N HIS A 20 11.94 2.36 16.74
CA HIS A 20 11.81 0.94 16.36
C HIS A 20 12.63 0.58 15.11
N PHE A 21 13.12 1.59 14.38
CA PHE A 21 13.87 1.41 13.13
C PHE A 21 15.11 2.30 13.09
N PRO A 22 16.08 2.10 14.01
CA PRO A 22 17.23 2.98 14.14
C PRO A 22 18.02 3.04 12.84
N GLY A 23 18.42 4.26 12.43
CA GLY A 23 19.19 4.50 11.21
C GLY A 23 18.43 4.32 9.89
N LYS A 24 17.13 4.00 9.93
CA LYS A 24 16.29 3.90 8.72
C LYS A 24 15.64 5.24 8.37
N LYS A 25 15.40 5.45 7.09
CA LYS A 25 14.76 6.65 6.59
C LYS A 25 13.25 6.48 6.45
N LEU A 26 12.50 7.54 6.70
CA LEU A 26 11.07 7.55 6.47
C LEU A 26 10.77 7.46 4.97
N VAL A 27 10.01 6.44 4.59
CA VAL A 27 9.43 6.27 3.25
C VAL A 27 7.92 6.50 3.37
N PHE A 28 7.49 7.74 3.17
CA PHE A 28 6.11 8.13 3.51
C PHE A 28 5.11 7.73 2.43
N SER A 29 5.18 8.35 1.28
CA SER A 29 4.25 8.12 0.17
C SER A 29 4.77 8.69 -1.14
N ASP A 30 4.09 8.33 -2.25
CA ASP A 30 4.28 8.88 -3.58
C ASP A 30 2.94 9.01 -4.31
N GLY A 31 2.90 9.85 -5.33
CA GLY A 31 1.74 10.03 -6.18
C GLY A 31 0.85 11.22 -5.78
N ASN A 32 -0.45 11.12 -6.09
CA ASN A 32 -1.39 12.22 -6.00
C ASN A 32 -2.25 12.12 -4.72
N LYS A 33 -2.14 13.08 -3.82
CA LYS A 33 -2.95 13.18 -2.60
C LYS A 33 -4.47 13.25 -2.83
N ASN A 34 -4.90 13.56 -4.06
CA ASN A 34 -6.31 13.59 -4.46
C ASN A 34 -6.71 12.40 -5.33
N ALA A 35 -5.89 11.36 -5.38
CA ALA A 35 -6.17 10.18 -6.17
C ALA A 35 -7.43 9.44 -5.70
N LYS A 36 -8.15 8.88 -6.68
CA LYS A 36 -9.28 7.97 -6.41
C LYS A 36 -8.83 6.58 -5.95
N VAL A 37 -7.58 6.23 -6.20
CA VAL A 37 -7.00 4.92 -5.86
C VAL A 37 -5.83 5.10 -4.92
N MET A 38 -5.87 4.40 -3.79
CA MET A 38 -4.75 4.27 -2.87
C MET A 38 -4.19 2.86 -2.94
N ILE A 39 -2.87 2.75 -3.11
CA ILE A 39 -2.14 1.49 -3.18
C ILE A 39 -1.33 1.33 -1.90
N ILE A 40 -1.46 0.20 -1.24
CA ILE A 40 -0.82 -0.07 0.04
C ILE A 40 0.00 -1.35 -0.07
N GLY A 41 1.31 -1.23 0.07
CA GLY A 41 2.25 -2.35 0.15
C GLY A 41 2.60 -2.74 1.58
N GLU A 42 3.61 -3.59 1.73
CA GLU A 42 4.07 -4.11 3.01
C GLU A 42 4.99 -3.11 3.74
N ALA A 43 6.17 -2.91 3.24
CA ALA A 43 7.23 -2.08 3.81
C ALA A 43 8.26 -1.68 2.74
N PRO A 44 9.08 -0.64 2.97
CA PRO A 44 10.14 -0.25 2.05
C PRO A 44 11.24 -1.33 1.95
N GLY A 45 11.76 -1.52 0.75
CA GLY A 45 13.00 -2.25 0.51
C GLY A 45 14.23 -1.34 0.58
N ARG A 46 15.41 -1.88 0.22
CA ARG A 46 16.69 -1.16 0.28
C ARG A 46 16.71 0.09 -0.63
N THR A 47 16.17 -0.01 -1.82
CA THR A 47 16.15 1.10 -2.78
C THR A 47 15.20 2.20 -2.30
N GLU A 48 14.04 1.81 -1.78
CA GLU A 48 13.03 2.72 -1.23
C GLU A 48 13.56 3.47 0.00
N ASP A 49 14.24 2.79 0.90
CA ASP A 49 14.89 3.39 2.08
C ASP A 49 15.96 4.41 1.67
N LYS A 50 16.80 4.08 0.67
CA LYS A 50 17.82 4.99 0.14
C LYS A 50 17.20 6.25 -0.47
N LEU A 51 16.16 6.09 -1.30
CA LEU A 51 15.52 7.17 -2.08
C LEU A 51 14.35 7.84 -1.36
N GLN A 52 13.95 7.34 -0.18
CA GLN A 52 12.81 7.83 0.61
C GLN A 52 11.49 7.88 -0.18
N LYS A 53 11.33 6.95 -1.12
CA LYS A 53 10.17 6.89 -2.00
C LYS A 53 9.66 5.46 -2.15
N PRO A 54 8.34 5.18 -2.01
CA PRO A 54 7.82 3.82 -2.08
C PRO A 54 7.85 3.28 -3.51
N PHE A 55 8.09 1.97 -3.63
CA PHE A 55 8.01 1.23 -4.90
C PHE A 55 8.88 1.81 -6.02
N VAL A 56 10.15 2.08 -5.77
CA VAL A 56 11.12 2.58 -6.77
C VAL A 56 12.14 1.53 -7.21
N GLY A 57 12.21 0.38 -6.54
CA GLY A 57 13.03 -0.75 -6.92
C GLY A 57 12.38 -1.64 -7.99
N ARG A 58 12.90 -2.85 -8.16
CA ARG A 58 12.42 -3.82 -9.17
C ARG A 58 10.92 -4.14 -9.05
N ALA A 59 10.42 -4.33 -7.82
CA ALA A 59 9.01 -4.55 -7.56
C ALA A 59 8.17 -3.32 -7.94
N GLY A 60 8.68 -2.12 -7.70
CA GLY A 60 8.02 -0.86 -8.07
C GLY A 60 7.92 -0.67 -9.58
N LYS A 61 8.97 -1.01 -10.35
CA LYS A 61 8.92 -0.98 -11.81
C LYS A 61 7.85 -1.93 -12.38
N LEU A 62 7.68 -3.11 -11.75
CA LEU A 62 6.61 -4.02 -12.13
C LEU A 62 5.24 -3.45 -11.78
N LEU A 63 5.08 -2.81 -10.62
CA LEU A 63 3.84 -2.11 -10.26
C LEU A 63 3.51 -1.02 -11.29
N ASP A 64 4.50 -0.22 -11.70
CA ASP A 64 4.31 0.81 -12.72
C ASP A 64 3.82 0.21 -14.05
N SER A 65 4.40 -0.92 -14.49
CA SER A 65 3.95 -1.63 -15.70
C SER A 65 2.51 -2.13 -15.58
N LEU A 66 2.12 -2.66 -14.42
CA LEU A 66 0.74 -3.08 -14.16
C LEU A 66 -0.23 -1.89 -14.17
N LEU A 67 0.15 -0.75 -13.62
CA LEU A 67 -0.66 0.47 -13.66
C LEU A 67 -0.84 0.96 -15.10
N VAL A 68 0.23 0.99 -15.88
CA VAL A 68 0.19 1.39 -17.30
C VAL A 68 -0.76 0.50 -18.09
N SER A 69 -0.79 -0.82 -17.84
CA SER A 69 -1.69 -1.76 -18.53
C SER A 69 -3.18 -1.43 -18.36
N ILE A 70 -3.54 -0.70 -17.30
CA ILE A 70 -4.90 -0.24 -17.05
C ILE A 70 -5.08 1.28 -17.26
N LYS A 71 -4.13 1.92 -17.96
CA LYS A 71 -4.12 3.37 -18.25
C LYS A 71 -4.01 4.27 -17.01
N LEU A 72 -3.38 3.77 -15.96
CA LEU A 72 -2.98 4.53 -14.78
C LEU A 72 -1.46 4.73 -14.75
N ASN A 73 -1.03 5.70 -13.95
CA ASN A 73 0.35 5.95 -13.60
C ASN A 73 0.43 6.55 -12.19
N ARG A 74 1.63 6.83 -11.70
CA ARG A 74 1.84 7.36 -10.33
C ARG A 74 1.11 8.68 -10.08
N SER A 75 0.94 9.55 -11.08
CA SER A 75 0.22 10.82 -10.91
C SER A 75 -1.30 10.65 -10.71
N LYS A 76 -1.85 9.46 -11.00
CA LYS A 76 -3.27 9.13 -10.87
C LYS A 76 -3.59 8.25 -9.67
N VAL A 77 -2.58 7.79 -8.93
CA VAL A 77 -2.73 6.95 -7.73
C VAL A 77 -2.00 7.56 -6.55
N TYR A 78 -2.29 7.10 -5.34
CA TYR A 78 -1.53 7.41 -4.13
C TYR A 78 -0.93 6.13 -3.59
N ILE A 79 0.36 6.10 -3.32
CA ILE A 79 1.11 4.88 -2.97
C ILE A 79 1.76 5.05 -1.61
N THR A 80 1.58 4.07 -0.73
CA THR A 80 2.26 3.98 0.57
C THR A 80 2.44 2.51 0.98
N ASN A 81 2.96 2.27 2.17
CA ASN A 81 3.09 0.96 2.78
C ASN A 81 2.40 0.91 4.16
N VAL A 82 2.16 -0.29 4.67
CA VAL A 82 1.74 -0.50 6.06
C VAL A 82 2.79 0.04 7.01
N ILE A 83 4.06 -0.34 6.80
CA ILE A 83 5.21 0.14 7.56
C ILE A 83 5.97 1.17 6.73
N ASN A 84 6.29 2.31 7.33
CA ASN A 84 6.97 3.41 6.64
C ASN A 84 8.50 3.40 6.76
N TYR A 85 9.06 2.41 7.44
CA TYR A 85 10.50 2.18 7.59
C TYR A 85 10.89 0.80 7.08
N ARG A 86 12.13 0.67 6.61
CA ARG A 86 12.64 -0.60 6.13
C ARG A 86 12.99 -1.53 7.30
N PRO A 87 12.36 -2.72 7.43
CA PRO A 87 12.79 -3.72 8.40
C PRO A 87 14.20 -4.25 8.09
N ASP A 88 14.95 -4.63 9.11
CA ASP A 88 16.31 -5.14 8.93
C ASP A 88 16.35 -6.35 8.01
N LYS A 89 17.37 -6.37 7.13
CA LYS A 89 17.55 -7.43 6.13
C LYS A 89 16.32 -7.71 5.27
N ASN A 90 15.39 -6.74 5.15
CA ASN A 90 14.09 -6.87 4.48
C ASN A 90 13.23 -8.02 5.04
N ARG A 91 13.32 -8.31 6.36
CA ARG A 91 12.41 -9.26 7.00
C ARG A 91 10.96 -8.78 6.88
N LYS A 92 10.03 -9.67 7.06
CA LYS A 92 8.62 -9.27 7.22
C LYS A 92 8.45 -8.45 8.49
N PRO A 93 7.56 -7.45 8.48
CA PRO A 93 7.15 -6.77 9.71
C PRO A 93 6.57 -7.76 10.72
N THR A 94 6.81 -7.51 12.01
CA THR A 94 6.19 -8.29 13.08
C THR A 94 4.73 -7.89 13.27
N THR A 95 3.99 -8.70 14.00
CA THR A 95 2.58 -8.40 14.33
C THR A 95 2.47 -7.10 15.15
N GLU A 96 3.41 -6.89 16.07
CA GLU A 96 3.48 -5.68 16.91
C GLU A 96 3.71 -4.45 16.05
N GLU A 97 4.69 -4.49 15.15
CA GLU A 97 4.97 -3.40 14.20
C GLU A 97 3.74 -3.10 13.34
N ILE A 98 3.08 -4.13 12.80
CA ILE A 98 1.85 -3.95 12.02
C ILE A 98 0.75 -3.29 12.84
N ASN A 99 0.52 -3.74 14.08
CA ASN A 99 -0.52 -3.20 14.95
C ASN A 99 -0.26 -1.72 15.31
N GLU A 100 0.98 -1.35 15.54
CA GLU A 100 1.38 0.02 15.83
C GLU A 100 1.15 0.93 14.63
N PHE A 101 1.64 0.53 13.44
CA PHE A 101 1.50 1.31 12.23
C PHE A 101 0.08 1.30 11.65
N LYS A 102 -0.73 0.30 11.97
CA LYS A 102 -2.13 0.21 11.51
C LYS A 102 -2.96 1.44 11.88
N LYS A 103 -2.82 1.95 13.09
CA LYS A 103 -3.53 3.17 13.54
C LYS A 103 -3.15 4.38 12.67
N ILE A 104 -1.88 4.48 12.31
CA ILE A 104 -1.36 5.53 11.43
C ILE A 104 -1.85 5.34 10.00
N LEU A 105 -1.80 4.11 9.50
CA LEU A 105 -2.32 3.77 8.17
C LEU A 105 -3.80 4.14 8.03
N PHE A 106 -4.62 3.90 9.05
CA PHE A 106 -6.04 4.25 9.02
C PHE A 106 -6.26 5.77 8.98
N LYS A 107 -5.48 6.55 9.76
CA LYS A 107 -5.46 8.01 9.64
C LYS A 107 -5.03 8.46 8.24
N HIS A 108 -4.07 7.78 7.64
CA HIS A 108 -3.60 8.05 6.29
C HIS A 108 -4.73 7.85 5.26
N ILE A 109 -5.46 6.73 5.36
CA ILE A 109 -6.62 6.43 4.51
C ILE A 109 -7.71 7.50 4.69
N GLU A 110 -8.01 7.92 5.92
CA GLU A 110 -8.99 8.99 6.20
C GLU A 110 -8.61 10.35 5.60
N ILE A 111 -7.31 10.67 5.56
CA ILE A 111 -6.83 11.92 4.96
C ILE A 111 -6.96 11.86 3.44
N ILE A 112 -6.57 10.77 2.81
CA ILE A 112 -6.61 10.61 1.35
C ILE A 112 -8.04 10.46 0.84
N ARG A 113 -8.90 9.70 1.54
CA ARG A 113 -10.30 9.39 1.16
C ARG A 113 -10.40 8.84 -0.27
N PRO A 114 -9.70 7.75 -0.59
CA PRO A 114 -9.76 7.17 -1.92
C PRO A 114 -11.14 6.52 -2.17
N LYS A 115 -11.56 6.42 -3.44
CA LYS A 115 -12.73 5.63 -3.84
C LYS A 115 -12.47 4.12 -3.70
N CYS A 116 -11.23 3.71 -4.00
CA CYS A 116 -10.78 2.32 -3.96
C CYS A 116 -9.41 2.20 -3.30
N ILE A 117 -9.20 1.11 -2.56
CA ILE A 117 -7.90 0.73 -1.99
C ILE A 117 -7.45 -0.57 -2.62
N LEU A 118 -6.23 -0.61 -3.15
CA LEU A 118 -5.56 -1.81 -3.64
C LEU A 118 -4.49 -2.25 -2.64
N LEU A 119 -4.68 -3.43 -2.05
CA LEU A 119 -3.74 -4.04 -1.11
C LEU A 119 -2.81 -4.99 -1.85
N LEU A 120 -1.50 -4.79 -1.70
CA LEU A 120 -0.47 -5.59 -2.34
C LEU A 120 0.12 -6.61 -1.36
N GLY A 121 -0.33 -7.86 -1.46
CA GLY A 121 0.19 -8.99 -0.69
C GLY A 121 -0.50 -9.19 0.66
N SER A 122 -0.07 -10.27 1.36
CA SER A 122 -0.70 -10.73 2.60
C SER A 122 -0.55 -9.75 3.76
N THR A 123 0.61 -9.14 3.93
CA THR A 123 0.85 -8.18 5.04
C THR A 123 -0.09 -6.98 4.96
N ALA A 124 -0.24 -6.38 3.78
CA ALA A 124 -1.18 -5.28 3.58
C ALA A 124 -2.64 -5.72 3.78
N ALA A 125 -2.98 -6.92 3.30
CA ALA A 125 -4.31 -7.48 3.47
C ALA A 125 -4.62 -7.76 4.95
N THR A 126 -3.72 -8.39 5.70
CA THR A 126 -3.89 -8.65 7.13
C THR A 126 -4.00 -7.35 7.94
N ALA A 127 -3.17 -6.35 7.63
CA ALA A 127 -3.21 -5.06 8.33
C ALA A 127 -4.57 -4.36 8.21
N VAL A 128 -5.23 -4.46 7.05
CA VAL A 128 -6.47 -3.73 6.76
C VAL A 128 -7.71 -4.59 6.99
N LEU A 129 -7.68 -5.87 6.60
CA LEU A 129 -8.83 -6.77 6.64
C LEU A 129 -8.85 -7.68 7.88
N ASN A 130 -7.81 -7.62 8.72
CA ASN A 130 -7.57 -8.53 9.85
C ASN A 130 -7.25 -9.97 9.38
N ASN A 131 -7.72 -10.97 10.10
CA ASN A 131 -7.43 -12.36 9.79
C ASN A 131 -8.05 -12.78 8.44
N ILE A 132 -7.20 -13.02 7.43
CA ILE A 132 -7.65 -13.24 6.05
C ILE A 132 -7.51 -14.69 5.57
N GLY A 133 -6.86 -15.56 6.34
CA GLY A 133 -6.45 -16.87 5.83
C GLY A 133 -5.45 -16.78 4.67
N PRO A 134 -5.41 -17.76 3.76
CA PRO A 134 -4.56 -17.71 2.55
C PRO A 134 -4.92 -16.53 1.65
N LEU A 135 -3.90 -15.88 1.07
CA LEU A 135 -4.10 -14.73 0.18
C LEU A 135 -4.94 -15.11 -1.06
N SER A 136 -4.83 -16.36 -1.54
CA SER A 136 -5.63 -16.90 -2.65
C SER A 136 -7.14 -16.74 -2.44
N ASP A 137 -7.60 -16.79 -1.21
CA ASP A 137 -9.03 -16.79 -0.87
C ASP A 137 -9.64 -15.38 -0.92
N VAL A 138 -8.81 -14.36 -0.76
CA VAL A 138 -9.24 -12.96 -0.69
C VAL A 138 -8.83 -12.13 -1.91
N ARG A 139 -7.78 -12.55 -2.67
CA ARG A 139 -7.35 -11.81 -3.84
C ARG A 139 -8.43 -11.79 -4.95
N GLY A 140 -8.46 -10.72 -5.70
CA GLY A 140 -9.39 -10.55 -6.82
C GLY A 140 -10.86 -10.36 -6.41
N LYS A 141 -11.17 -10.35 -5.12
CA LYS A 141 -12.52 -10.16 -4.60
C LYS A 141 -12.65 -8.79 -3.95
N TRP A 142 -13.68 -8.05 -4.30
CA TRP A 142 -14.01 -6.79 -3.66
C TRP A 142 -14.58 -7.00 -2.27
N LYS A 143 -14.10 -6.20 -1.32
CA LYS A 143 -14.67 -6.09 0.03
C LYS A 143 -15.02 -4.64 0.31
N ASN A 144 -16.15 -4.40 0.98
CA ASN A 144 -16.53 -3.08 1.47
C ASN A 144 -16.31 -3.06 2.97
N ILE A 145 -15.33 -2.30 3.44
CA ILE A 145 -14.86 -2.33 4.83
C ILE A 145 -14.99 -0.93 5.45
N LYS A 146 -15.53 -0.89 6.65
CA LYS A 146 -15.55 0.33 7.47
C LYS A 146 -14.16 0.54 8.09
N ILE A 147 -13.53 1.67 7.76
CA ILE A 147 -12.29 2.14 8.38
C ILE A 147 -12.63 3.44 9.07
N VAL A 148 -12.46 3.45 10.39
CA VAL A 148 -12.87 4.55 11.28
C VAL A 148 -14.34 4.90 11.03
N ASN A 149 -14.65 6.00 10.35
CA ASN A 149 -16.02 6.48 10.15
C ASN A 149 -16.54 6.36 8.71
N SER A 150 -15.77 5.75 7.79
CA SER A 150 -16.14 5.66 6.36
C SER A 150 -15.97 4.26 5.81
N TYR A 151 -16.76 3.93 4.79
CA TYR A 151 -16.64 2.67 4.05
C TYR A 151 -15.75 2.83 2.83
N TYR A 152 -14.90 1.82 2.57
CA TYR A 152 -13.97 1.80 1.46
C TYR A 152 -14.10 0.51 0.65
N ASN A 153 -14.05 0.63 -0.66
CA ASN A 153 -13.97 -0.53 -1.56
C ASN A 153 -12.50 -1.00 -1.61
N ILE A 154 -12.27 -2.22 -1.19
CA ILE A 154 -10.93 -2.80 -1.05
C ILE A 154 -10.78 -4.00 -1.97
N LEU A 155 -9.73 -4.00 -2.77
CA LEU A 155 -9.29 -5.11 -3.59
C LEU A 155 -7.91 -5.57 -3.13
N THR A 156 -7.71 -6.87 -3.02
CA THR A 156 -6.41 -7.46 -2.69
C THR A 156 -5.83 -8.16 -3.91
N THR A 157 -4.53 -8.04 -4.13
CA THR A 157 -3.79 -8.77 -5.17
C THR A 157 -2.41 -9.21 -4.67
N PHE A 158 -1.68 -9.94 -5.50
CA PHE A 158 -0.31 -10.35 -5.16
C PHE A 158 0.64 -9.14 -5.07
N HIS A 159 1.62 -9.24 -4.16
CA HIS A 159 2.68 -8.23 -4.08
C HIS A 159 3.60 -8.34 -5.31
N PRO A 160 4.03 -7.24 -5.95
CA PRO A 160 4.89 -7.29 -7.13
C PRO A 160 6.20 -8.05 -6.91
N ALA A 161 6.79 -8.01 -5.73
CA ALA A 161 7.98 -8.81 -5.40
C ALA A 161 7.74 -10.33 -5.45
N PHE A 162 6.52 -10.78 -5.14
CA PHE A 162 6.12 -12.18 -5.31
C PHE A 162 6.06 -12.56 -6.79
N LEU A 163 5.54 -11.68 -7.64
CA LEU A 163 5.43 -11.90 -9.08
C LEU A 163 6.77 -11.98 -9.79
N LEU A 164 7.82 -11.36 -9.23
CA LEU A 164 9.19 -11.50 -9.74
C LEU A 164 9.74 -12.92 -9.51
N ARG A 165 9.29 -13.60 -8.45
CA ARG A 165 9.67 -14.99 -8.14
C ARG A 165 8.72 -16.01 -8.75
N GLN A 166 7.46 -15.63 -8.98
CA GLN A 166 6.38 -16.47 -9.50
C GLN A 166 5.72 -15.79 -10.72
N PRO A 167 6.39 -15.72 -11.88
CA PRO A 167 5.90 -14.98 -13.05
C PRO A 167 4.55 -15.49 -13.59
N ALA A 168 4.22 -16.77 -13.40
CA ALA A 168 2.95 -17.36 -13.82
C ALA A 168 1.73 -16.64 -13.17
N GLN A 169 1.90 -16.05 -11.98
CA GLN A 169 0.83 -15.34 -11.28
C GLN A 169 0.56 -13.93 -11.84
N LYS A 170 1.37 -13.43 -12.76
CA LYS A 170 1.13 -12.14 -13.42
C LYS A 170 -0.23 -12.09 -14.13
N LYS A 171 -0.65 -13.18 -14.77
CA LYS A 171 -1.95 -13.26 -15.45
C LYS A 171 -3.12 -13.05 -14.49
N SER A 172 -3.05 -13.66 -13.30
CA SER A 172 -4.05 -13.50 -12.26
C SER A 172 -4.06 -12.08 -11.69
N THR A 173 -2.89 -11.50 -11.44
CA THR A 173 -2.74 -10.12 -10.99
C THR A 173 -3.28 -9.13 -12.02
N LEU A 174 -3.03 -9.35 -13.31
CA LEU A 174 -3.57 -8.47 -14.36
C LEU A 174 -5.10 -8.47 -14.36
N LYS A 175 -5.75 -9.61 -14.11
CA LYS A 175 -7.22 -9.67 -13.93
C LYS A 175 -7.67 -8.79 -12.76
N ASP A 176 -6.96 -8.80 -11.63
CA ASP A 176 -7.28 -7.95 -10.49
C ASP A 176 -7.17 -6.46 -10.83
N PHE A 177 -6.14 -6.08 -11.58
CA PHE A 177 -5.98 -4.69 -12.05
C PHE A 177 -7.09 -4.28 -13.04
N LEU A 178 -7.56 -5.19 -13.88
CA LEU A 178 -8.71 -4.92 -14.76
C LEU A 178 -10.00 -4.73 -13.94
N GLU A 179 -10.23 -5.49 -12.89
CA GLU A 179 -11.35 -5.27 -11.97
C GLU A 179 -11.24 -3.91 -11.25
N LEU A 180 -10.02 -3.51 -10.84
CA LEU A 180 -9.78 -2.17 -10.30
C LEU A 180 -10.18 -1.08 -11.31
N LYS A 181 -9.76 -1.22 -12.57
CA LYS A 181 -10.11 -0.28 -13.66
C LYS A 181 -11.62 -0.15 -13.86
N LYS A 182 -12.35 -1.27 -13.89
CA LYS A 182 -13.82 -1.26 -14.00
C LYS A 182 -14.45 -0.45 -12.86
N LYS A 183 -14.01 -0.70 -11.62
CA LYS A 183 -14.55 -0.03 -10.42
C LYS A 183 -14.29 1.47 -10.37
N ILE A 184 -13.18 1.93 -10.94
CA ILE A 184 -12.82 3.36 -10.97
C ILE A 184 -13.71 4.12 -11.98
N ASN A 185 -14.04 3.47 -13.09
CA ASN A 185 -14.81 4.08 -14.19
C ASN A 185 -16.31 4.14 -13.92
N ASN A 186 -16.80 3.29 -13.00
CA ASN A 186 -18.18 3.30 -12.48
C ASN A 186 -18.30 4.20 -11.24
#